data_c9e548275f6772d8770ee4165f05b11d
#
_entry.id   c9e548275f6772d8770ee4165f05b11d
#
_cell.length_a   1.000
_cell.length_b   1.000
_cell.length_c   1.000
_cell.angle_alpha   90.00
_cell.angle_beta   90.00
_cell.angle_gamma   90.00
#
_symmetry.space_group_name_H-M   'P 1'
#
loop_
_entity.id
_entity.type
_entity.pdbx_description
1 polymer ?
#
loop_
_entity_poly.entity_id
_entity_poly.type
_entity_poly.pdbx_seq_one_letter_code
_entity_poly.pdbx_strand_id
1 'polypeptide(L)'
;MAGVSLTAVSLFNAAHAADANPPLLKAPSSTCDPYKNYSCLDSYLGSDFFSRFVNYYRLEWGHEAAPSDPKAPPSRRDYWPATPQSAPPMPFADWPYGGSTNIGDTRPGSVDSPLMAALGNTPAGQWMNDAHIQVYGWINAGGNLSNNTVRGGNSPAAYDYNPNTVQLDQAVVYVERLPDTVQKDHVDWGFRLAPIYGENYRYTTAYGLWSNQLLNQNKNNGYDLPMAYGEVFVPQVLEGLMFRFGRYISIPDIEAQLAPNNYMYTHSMTYTFDNYTNTGLNTTLAVTKNWMLQLGLTVGTEAMPWHVGAKIDNPAPNPLFPYSTMLKDPGAQPSVSVGVRYTTDSGNDGVYVVANGINNGTWGYNNLQWYGLTYYHKFNEQWHISFETYNEHQNNVLNANNPAALASFLAGGTPFSPQQMPFNSPFLAQCSSAAVFSCTASVQTFLTYISYKPTPLDNISYRLEWFDDQQGQRTGVKTRYVETGIGWQHWFSPQIEIRPEVSYYRALDAAAFNGNSNLGIVPTKKDALIGSADIIIHF
;
A
#
# COMPACT_ATOMS: atom_id res chain seq x y z
N MET A 1 12.64 -24.37 -29.24
CA MET A 1 13.24 -25.10 -28.11
C MET A 1 14.67 -24.61 -27.98
N ALA A 2 14.93 -23.69 -27.11
CA ALA A 2 16.28 -23.29 -26.72
C ALA A 2 16.22 -23.14 -25.18
N GLY A 3 17.05 -23.92 -24.51
CA GLY A 3 17.07 -24.03 -23.08
C GLY A 3 17.53 -22.74 -22.42
N VAL A 4 16.65 -22.18 -21.61
CA VAL A 4 17.00 -21.16 -20.61
C VAL A 4 17.58 -21.94 -19.44
N SER A 5 18.88 -21.97 -19.33
CA SER A 5 19.64 -22.58 -18.25
C SER A 5 19.39 -21.83 -16.95
N LEU A 6 19.12 -22.59 -15.90
CA LEU A 6 19.03 -22.15 -14.52
C LEU A 6 20.37 -21.55 -14.03
N THR A 7 20.66 -20.33 -14.39
CA THR A 7 21.81 -19.58 -13.84
C THR A 7 21.44 -18.69 -12.65
N ALA A 8 20.17 -18.60 -12.30
CA ALA A 8 19.71 -17.82 -11.14
C ALA A 8 20.03 -18.48 -9.79
N VAL A 9 20.20 -19.81 -9.75
CA VAL A 9 20.48 -20.54 -8.50
C VAL A 9 21.96 -20.41 -8.06
N SER A 10 22.87 -20.08 -8.98
CA SER A 10 24.29 -19.96 -8.63
C SER A 10 24.70 -18.63 -8.00
N LEU A 11 23.84 -17.61 -8.05
CA LEU A 11 24.11 -16.34 -7.37
C LEU A 11 23.88 -16.40 -5.86
N PHE A 12 23.03 -17.33 -5.39
CA PHE A 12 22.78 -17.49 -3.96
C PHE A 12 23.88 -18.28 -3.23
N ASN A 13 24.63 -19.14 -3.92
CA ASN A 13 25.74 -19.86 -3.31
C ASN A 13 27.05 -19.05 -3.25
N ALA A 14 27.15 -17.95 -3.97
CA ALA A 14 28.33 -17.09 -3.92
C ALA A 14 28.40 -16.20 -2.68
N ALA A 15 27.29 -16.00 -1.98
CA ALA A 15 27.26 -15.23 -0.73
C ALA A 15 27.84 -15.99 0.47
N HIS A 16 27.98 -17.31 0.38
CA HIS A 16 28.58 -18.13 1.45
C HIS A 16 30.07 -18.48 1.22
N ALA A 17 30.68 -18.05 0.11
CA ALA A 17 32.05 -18.42 -0.24
C ALA A 17 33.05 -17.24 -0.29
N ALA A 18 32.74 -16.13 0.30
CA ALA A 18 33.70 -15.04 0.47
C ALA A 18 34.39 -15.19 1.82
N ASP A 19 35.36 -16.08 1.90
CA ASP A 19 36.43 -16.05 2.91
C ASP A 19 37.34 -14.83 2.69
N ALA A 20 36.77 -13.65 2.89
CA ALA A 20 37.50 -12.44 3.19
C ALA A 20 36.65 -11.72 4.22
N ASN A 21 36.78 -12.13 5.49
CA ASN A 21 36.31 -11.33 6.61
C ASN A 21 36.78 -9.89 6.37
N PRO A 22 35.88 -8.92 6.13
CA PRO A 22 36.29 -7.53 6.25
C PRO A 22 36.88 -7.39 7.66
N PRO A 23 37.91 -6.59 7.85
CA PRO A 23 38.57 -6.48 9.15
C PRO A 23 37.47 -6.26 10.18
N LEU A 24 37.27 -7.25 11.04
CA LEU A 24 36.32 -7.19 12.14
C LEU A 24 36.65 -5.90 12.89
N LEU A 25 35.71 -4.95 12.89
CA LEU A 25 35.80 -3.84 13.81
C LEU A 25 36.04 -4.49 15.16
N LYS A 26 37.12 -4.10 15.84
CA LYS A 26 37.47 -4.64 17.15
C LYS A 26 36.20 -4.72 17.98
N ALA A 27 35.80 -5.93 18.38
CA ALA A 27 34.65 -6.09 19.24
C ALA A 27 34.81 -5.09 20.41
N PRO A 28 33.78 -4.31 20.72
CA PRO A 28 33.83 -3.44 21.87
C PRO A 28 34.23 -4.27 23.08
N SER A 29 34.93 -3.67 24.04
CA SER A 29 35.39 -4.32 25.27
C SER A 29 34.27 -5.24 25.79
N SER A 30 34.62 -6.36 26.38
CA SER A 30 33.75 -7.47 26.84
C SER A 30 32.54 -7.09 27.70
N THR A 31 32.33 -5.82 27.96
CA THR A 31 31.22 -5.25 28.74
C THR A 31 30.12 -4.59 27.91
N CYS A 32 30.30 -4.47 26.60
CA CYS A 32 29.40 -3.72 25.73
C CYS A 32 29.05 -4.50 24.47
N ASP A 33 27.88 -5.12 24.46
CA ASP A 33 27.32 -5.82 23.30
C ASP A 33 26.23 -4.92 22.68
N PRO A 34 26.45 -4.37 21.48
CA PRO A 34 25.49 -3.46 20.85
C PRO A 34 24.18 -4.16 20.48
N TYR A 35 24.13 -5.49 20.44
CA TYR A 35 22.89 -6.25 20.23
C TYR A 35 22.05 -6.36 21.50
N LYS A 36 22.70 -6.31 22.66
CA LYS A 36 22.05 -6.50 23.97
C LYS A 36 21.85 -5.21 24.73
N ASN A 37 22.61 -4.18 24.40
CA ASN A 37 22.60 -2.93 25.14
C ASN A 37 22.68 -1.74 24.19
N TYR A 38 21.55 -1.04 24.01
CA TYR A 38 21.46 0.14 23.15
C TYR A 38 22.43 1.27 23.52
N SER A 39 22.80 1.39 24.80
CA SER A 39 23.77 2.41 25.20
C SER A 39 25.18 2.18 24.64
N CYS A 40 25.48 0.95 24.23
CA CYS A 40 26.71 0.60 23.54
C CYS A 40 26.70 0.90 22.07
N LEU A 41 25.51 0.95 21.46
CA LEU A 41 25.34 1.13 20.01
C LEU A 41 26.04 2.39 19.54
N ASP A 42 25.91 3.46 20.27
CA ASP A 42 26.48 4.75 19.96
C ASP A 42 28.01 4.72 19.83
N SER A 43 28.69 4.07 20.77
CA SER A 43 30.14 3.92 20.74
C SER A 43 30.63 3.01 19.61
N TYR A 44 29.83 2.00 19.24
CA TYR A 44 30.12 1.09 18.16
C TYR A 44 29.97 1.77 16.78
N LEU A 45 28.94 2.58 16.60
CA LEU A 45 28.64 3.20 15.31
C LEU A 45 29.69 4.25 14.90
N GLY A 46 30.38 4.87 15.85
CA GLY A 46 31.37 5.91 15.58
C GLY A 46 30.83 7.33 15.71
N SER A 47 31.63 8.32 15.31
CA SER A 47 31.38 9.72 15.60
C SER A 47 30.79 10.53 14.45
N ASP A 48 30.92 10.07 13.22
CA ASP A 48 30.42 10.80 12.04
C ASP A 48 29.25 10.09 11.38
N PHE A 49 28.43 10.85 10.66
CA PHE A 49 27.22 10.37 10.03
C PHE A 49 27.43 9.16 9.11
N PHE A 50 28.42 9.21 8.22
CA PHE A 50 28.62 8.13 7.25
C PHE A 50 29.16 6.87 7.89
N SER A 51 30.10 6.98 8.83
CA SER A 51 30.59 5.84 9.60
C SER A 51 29.46 5.19 10.38
N ARG A 52 28.60 5.98 11.03
CA ARG A 52 27.45 5.49 11.78
C ARG A 52 26.45 4.75 10.89
N PHE A 53 26.10 5.33 9.76
CA PHE A 53 25.18 4.72 8.80
C PHE A 53 25.73 3.38 8.26
N VAL A 54 26.97 3.36 7.80
CA VAL A 54 27.61 2.14 7.28
C VAL A 54 27.80 1.10 8.36
N ASN A 55 28.23 1.49 9.56
CA ASN A 55 28.45 0.55 10.67
C ASN A 55 27.14 -0.04 11.18
N TYR A 56 26.02 0.69 11.08
CA TYR A 56 24.72 0.13 11.40
C TYR A 56 24.38 -1.07 10.49
N TYR A 57 24.54 -0.93 9.18
CA TYR A 57 24.34 -2.05 8.24
C TYR A 57 25.35 -3.18 8.48
N ARG A 58 26.60 -2.88 8.77
CA ARG A 58 27.62 -3.89 9.09
C ARG A 58 27.27 -4.66 10.35
N LEU A 59 26.76 -3.97 11.37
CA LEU A 59 26.32 -4.59 12.61
C LEU A 59 25.22 -5.62 12.35
N GLU A 60 24.26 -5.28 11.52
CA GLU A 60 23.10 -6.12 11.27
C GLU A 60 23.36 -7.23 10.25
N TRP A 61 24.27 -7.01 9.31
CA TRP A 61 24.60 -7.97 8.26
C TRP A 61 25.68 -8.98 8.65
N GLY A 62 26.62 -8.61 9.46
CA GLY A 62 27.87 -9.34 9.67
C GLY A 62 27.89 -10.36 10.80
N HIS A 63 26.84 -10.53 11.58
CA HIS A 63 26.84 -11.40 12.75
C HIS A 63 25.84 -12.54 12.64
N GLU A 64 26.36 -13.78 12.59
CA GLU A 64 25.60 -14.92 13.07
C GLU A 64 25.35 -14.69 14.58
N ALA A 65 24.08 -14.50 14.94
CA ALA A 65 23.70 -14.40 16.32
C ALA A 65 24.09 -15.71 17.02
N ALA A 66 24.91 -15.63 18.05
CA ALA A 66 25.03 -16.76 18.97
C ALA A 66 23.63 -17.15 19.46
N PRO A 67 23.31 -18.44 19.62
CA PRO A 67 22.04 -18.88 20.16
C PRO A 67 21.70 -18.07 21.41
N SER A 68 20.52 -17.46 21.43
CA SER A 68 20.09 -16.66 22.57
C SER A 68 20.06 -17.55 23.82
N ASP A 69 20.75 -17.16 24.87
CA ASP A 69 20.55 -17.78 26.20
C ASP A 69 19.07 -17.53 26.57
N PRO A 70 18.25 -18.58 26.81
CA PRO A 70 16.86 -18.42 27.21
C PRO A 70 16.65 -17.57 28.48
N LYS A 71 17.70 -17.32 29.23
CA LYS A 71 17.71 -16.48 30.45
C LYS A 71 18.29 -15.09 30.22
N ALA A 72 18.83 -14.82 29.04
CA ALA A 72 19.33 -13.49 28.73
C ALA A 72 18.16 -12.52 28.58
N PRO A 73 18.31 -11.24 28.92
CA PRO A 73 17.35 -10.24 28.54
C PRO A 73 17.20 -10.23 27.01
N PRO A 74 15.98 -9.91 26.48
CA PRO A 74 15.74 -9.88 25.06
C PRO A 74 16.82 -9.08 24.35
N SER A 75 17.34 -9.62 23.26
CA SER A 75 18.27 -8.87 22.42
C SER A 75 17.50 -7.90 21.56
N ARG A 76 18.17 -6.87 21.04
CA ARG A 76 17.61 -5.96 20.04
C ARG A 76 17.03 -6.72 18.84
N ARG A 77 17.61 -7.85 18.45
CA ARG A 77 17.13 -8.71 17.38
C ARG A 77 15.85 -9.47 17.72
N ASP A 78 15.57 -9.72 18.97
CA ASP A 78 14.35 -10.41 19.40
C ASP A 78 13.10 -9.53 19.22
N TYR A 79 13.28 -8.21 19.05
CA TYR A 79 12.24 -7.24 18.77
C TYR A 79 12.12 -6.87 17.29
N TRP A 80 12.82 -7.57 16.42
CA TRP A 80 12.59 -7.34 15.00
C TRP A 80 11.14 -7.57 14.70
N PRO A 81 10.56 -6.65 13.94
CA PRO A 81 9.20 -6.86 13.55
C PRO A 81 9.14 -8.24 12.92
N ALA A 82 8.29 -9.04 13.46
CA ALA A 82 7.81 -10.18 12.74
C ALA A 82 7.32 -9.69 11.35
N THR A 83 7.04 -10.58 10.47
CA THR A 83 6.45 -10.25 9.19
C THR A 83 5.26 -9.29 9.34
N PRO A 84 4.98 -8.45 8.33
CA PRO A 84 3.78 -7.63 8.29
C PRO A 84 2.54 -8.42 8.68
N GLN A 85 1.54 -7.74 9.20
CA GLN A 85 0.25 -8.34 9.53
C GLN A 85 0.32 -9.53 10.51
N SER A 86 1.33 -9.56 11.33
CA SER A 86 1.33 -10.44 12.50
C SER A 86 0.29 -10.02 13.56
N ALA A 87 -0.27 -8.83 13.39
CA ALA A 87 -1.39 -8.30 14.16
C ALA A 87 -2.66 -8.26 13.29
N PRO A 88 -3.86 -8.17 13.87
CA PRO A 88 -5.10 -7.98 13.12
C PRO A 88 -5.02 -6.80 12.16
N PRO A 89 -5.75 -6.81 11.03
CA PRO A 89 -5.80 -5.69 10.13
C PRO A 89 -6.32 -4.47 10.87
N MET A 90 -5.50 -3.43 10.90
CA MET A 90 -5.77 -2.22 11.63
C MET A 90 -5.92 -1.08 10.64
N PRO A 91 -6.97 -0.26 10.75
CA PRO A 91 -7.05 0.92 9.92
C PRO A 91 -5.82 1.78 10.18
N PHE A 92 -5.15 2.17 9.09
CA PHE A 92 -3.95 2.99 9.11
C PHE A 92 -2.73 2.36 9.80
N ALA A 93 -2.69 1.05 9.93
CA ALA A 93 -1.48 0.39 10.39
C ALA A 93 -0.40 0.51 9.33
N ASP A 94 0.69 1.13 9.68
CA ASP A 94 1.90 1.17 8.87
C ASP A 94 2.94 0.33 9.59
N TRP A 95 3.19 -0.82 9.08
CA TRP A 95 4.13 -1.74 9.65
C TRP A 95 5.35 -1.87 8.70
N PRO A 96 6.58 -2.12 9.16
CA PRO A 96 7.04 -2.17 10.55
C PRO A 96 7.24 -0.80 11.16
N TYR A 97 7.24 0.22 10.39
CA TYR A 97 7.57 1.58 10.75
C TYR A 97 6.32 2.45 10.78
N GLY A 98 5.86 2.78 11.89
CA GLY A 98 4.74 3.66 11.94
C GLY A 98 3.61 3.06 12.72
N GLY A 99 3.26 3.25 13.71
CA GLY A 99 2.32 2.74 14.63
C GLY A 99 0.92 2.63 14.10
N SER A 100 0.25 1.70 14.62
CA SER A 100 -1.17 1.55 14.53
C SER A 100 -1.89 2.82 14.99
N THR A 101 -2.98 3.17 14.35
CA THR A 101 -3.95 4.12 14.91
C THR A 101 -4.84 3.46 15.95
N ASN A 102 -4.53 2.26 16.38
CA ASN A 102 -5.13 1.70 17.55
C ASN A 102 -4.85 2.57 18.76
N ILE A 103 -5.93 3.05 19.35
CA ILE A 103 -5.86 3.75 20.61
C ILE A 103 -5.62 2.70 21.70
N GLY A 104 -4.63 2.95 22.54
CA GLY A 104 -4.26 2.07 23.64
C GLY A 104 -3.18 1.03 23.33
N ASP A 105 -2.76 0.92 22.09
CA ASP A 105 -1.60 0.10 21.73
C ASP A 105 -0.33 0.92 21.84
N THR A 106 0.71 0.30 22.40
CA THR A 106 2.06 0.84 22.28
C THR A 106 2.42 0.82 20.81
N ARG A 107 2.49 1.97 20.20
CA ARG A 107 3.10 2.07 18.90
C ARG A 107 4.52 1.56 19.06
N PRO A 108 4.99 0.57 18.30
CA PRO A 108 6.37 0.19 18.36
C PRO A 108 7.15 1.49 18.17
N GLY A 109 7.86 1.87 19.20
CA GLY A 109 8.76 3.01 19.15
C GLY A 109 9.59 2.86 17.91
N SER A 110 10.12 3.95 17.41
CA SER A 110 10.94 3.93 16.22
C SER A 110 11.78 2.70 16.22
N VAL A 111 11.59 1.92 15.22
CA VAL A 111 12.60 0.95 14.87
C VAL A 111 13.91 1.74 14.82
N ASP A 112 14.96 1.17 15.30
CA ASP A 112 16.30 1.70 15.11
C ASP A 112 16.56 1.87 13.60
N SER A 113 16.11 3.00 13.06
CA SER A 113 16.39 3.34 11.69
C SER A 113 17.88 3.62 11.53
N PRO A 114 18.55 3.07 10.51
CA PRO A 114 19.93 3.44 10.20
C PRO A 114 20.12 4.95 10.07
N LEU A 115 19.15 5.64 9.49
CA LEU A 115 19.17 7.09 9.32
C LEU A 115 19.08 7.82 10.68
N MET A 116 18.17 7.42 11.55
CA MET A 116 18.06 7.99 12.91
C MET A 116 19.29 7.70 13.76
N ALA A 117 19.83 6.49 13.67
CA ALA A 117 21.08 6.13 14.35
C ALA A 117 22.26 6.96 13.83
N ALA A 118 22.33 7.22 12.52
CA ALA A 118 23.36 8.08 11.93
C ALA A 118 23.24 9.54 12.36
N LEU A 119 22.01 10.04 12.49
CA LEU A 119 21.73 11.41 12.92
C LEU A 119 21.90 11.63 14.42
N GLY A 120 21.81 10.57 15.25
CA GLY A 120 21.63 10.64 16.71
C GLY A 120 22.69 11.45 17.47
N ASN A 121 23.92 11.53 16.97
CA ASN A 121 24.99 12.34 17.57
C ASN A 121 25.15 13.74 16.95
N THR A 122 24.29 14.13 16.00
CA THR A 122 24.26 15.46 15.42
C THR A 122 23.30 16.39 16.19
N PRO A 123 23.50 17.72 16.15
CA PRO A 123 22.53 18.64 16.74
C PRO A 123 21.11 18.50 16.17
N ALA A 124 20.99 18.17 14.89
CA ALA A 124 19.69 17.91 14.25
C ALA A 124 19.02 16.65 14.81
N GLY A 125 19.77 15.55 14.94
CA GLY A 125 19.27 14.30 15.51
C GLY A 125 18.89 14.45 16.98
N GLN A 126 19.67 15.16 17.77
CA GLN A 126 19.32 15.47 19.15
C GLN A 126 18.01 16.26 19.25
N TRP A 127 17.86 17.33 18.45
CA TRP A 127 16.61 18.09 18.38
C TRP A 127 15.43 17.22 17.97
N MET A 128 15.60 16.32 16.99
CA MET A 128 14.55 15.41 16.56
C MET A 128 14.16 14.44 17.66
N ASN A 129 15.13 13.88 18.39
CA ASN A 129 14.87 13.01 19.53
C ASN A 129 14.11 13.74 20.64
N ASP A 130 14.51 14.96 20.99
CA ASP A 130 13.83 15.79 21.99
C ASP A 130 12.40 16.14 21.59
N ALA A 131 12.16 16.35 20.28
CA ALA A 131 10.86 16.63 19.72
C ALA A 131 10.02 15.36 19.41
N HIS A 132 10.56 14.16 19.67
CA HIS A 132 9.96 12.87 19.29
C HIS A 132 9.67 12.74 17.79
N ILE A 133 10.50 13.39 16.95
CA ILE A 133 10.41 13.33 15.49
C ILE A 133 11.33 12.23 14.98
N GLN A 134 10.82 11.42 14.06
CA GLN A 134 11.54 10.33 13.41
C GLN A 134 11.60 10.56 11.91
N VAL A 135 12.74 10.20 11.31
CA VAL A 135 12.93 10.17 9.86
C VAL A 135 13.51 8.82 9.48
N TYR A 136 12.81 8.10 8.63
CA TYR A 136 13.18 6.76 8.18
C TYR A 136 12.52 6.46 6.83
N GLY A 137 12.86 5.35 6.22
CA GLY A 137 12.25 4.98 4.96
C GLY A 137 12.78 3.69 4.38
N TRP A 138 12.50 3.49 3.12
CA TRP A 138 12.98 2.34 2.37
C TRP A 138 13.11 2.64 0.88
N ILE A 139 13.88 1.78 0.23
CA ILE A 139 13.94 1.65 -1.23
C ILE A 139 13.46 0.25 -1.56
N ASN A 140 12.49 0.15 -2.46
CA ASN A 140 11.93 -1.10 -2.96
C ASN A 140 12.14 -1.16 -4.47
N ALA A 141 12.79 -2.22 -4.92
CA ALA A 141 12.99 -2.50 -6.33
C ALA A 141 12.58 -3.94 -6.62
N GLY A 142 11.78 -4.11 -7.65
CA GLY A 142 11.23 -5.41 -8.03
C GLY A 142 11.33 -5.71 -9.51
N GLY A 143 10.96 -6.93 -9.86
CA GLY A 143 10.92 -7.36 -11.24
C GLY A 143 10.16 -8.66 -11.42
N ASN A 144 9.80 -8.94 -12.67
CA ASN A 144 9.01 -10.09 -13.01
C ASN A 144 9.44 -10.79 -14.29
N LEU A 145 9.05 -12.04 -14.37
CA LEU A 145 9.05 -12.87 -15.57
C LEU A 145 7.61 -13.31 -15.85
N SER A 146 7.07 -12.91 -16.98
CA SER A 146 5.69 -13.15 -17.37
C SER A 146 5.58 -13.89 -18.69
N ASN A 147 4.53 -14.66 -18.87
CA ASN A 147 4.16 -15.23 -20.15
C ASN A 147 3.52 -14.19 -21.12
N ASN A 148 3.28 -12.95 -20.66
CA ASN A 148 2.85 -11.83 -21.49
C ASN A 148 4.06 -11.12 -22.12
N THR A 149 3.82 -10.37 -23.19
CA THR A 149 4.88 -9.70 -23.97
C THR A 149 4.56 -8.26 -24.34
N VAL A 150 3.30 -7.88 -24.30
CA VAL A 150 2.87 -6.51 -24.57
C VAL A 150 3.20 -5.62 -23.38
N ARG A 151 3.77 -4.44 -23.62
CA ARG A 151 4.01 -3.45 -22.56
C ARG A 151 2.68 -3.10 -21.86
N GLY A 152 2.65 -3.18 -20.54
CA GLY A 152 1.43 -3.05 -19.75
C GLY A 152 0.51 -4.26 -19.82
N GLY A 153 0.92 -5.35 -20.46
CA GLY A 153 0.07 -6.50 -20.75
C GLY A 153 -0.17 -7.45 -19.58
N ASN A 154 0.44 -7.23 -18.43
CA ASN A 154 0.11 -7.92 -17.20
C ASN A 154 -1.13 -7.32 -16.52
N SER A 155 -1.51 -6.07 -16.84
CA SER A 155 -2.75 -5.50 -16.31
C SER A 155 -3.94 -6.45 -16.53
N PRO A 156 -4.81 -6.65 -15.53
CA PRO A 156 -4.96 -5.89 -14.29
C PRO A 156 -4.07 -6.32 -13.11
N ALA A 157 -3.13 -7.24 -13.28
CA ALA A 157 -2.14 -7.53 -12.24
C ALA A 157 -1.33 -6.26 -11.91
N ALA A 158 -1.32 -5.88 -10.63
CA ALA A 158 -0.67 -4.66 -10.18
C ALA A 158 0.75 -4.91 -9.68
N TYR A 159 1.55 -3.86 -9.66
CA TYR A 159 2.97 -3.82 -9.28
C TYR A 159 3.89 -4.57 -10.27
N ASP A 160 3.38 -5.51 -11.00
CA ASP A 160 3.99 -6.21 -12.12
C ASP A 160 3.41 -5.80 -13.49
N TYR A 161 2.91 -4.60 -13.58
CA TYR A 161 2.22 -4.02 -14.70
C TYR A 161 2.91 -4.26 -16.06
N ASN A 162 4.22 -4.05 -16.14
CA ASN A 162 5.02 -4.29 -17.32
C ASN A 162 5.65 -5.69 -17.29
N PRO A 163 5.34 -6.57 -18.24
CA PRO A 163 5.93 -7.91 -18.27
C PRO A 163 7.43 -7.87 -18.54
N ASN A 164 8.17 -8.78 -17.89
CA ASN A 164 9.58 -9.03 -18.11
C ASN A 164 10.48 -7.79 -17.88
N THR A 165 10.20 -7.05 -16.81
CA THR A 165 10.93 -5.83 -16.46
C THR A 165 11.45 -5.87 -15.04
N VAL A 166 12.46 -5.03 -14.79
CA VAL A 166 12.92 -4.67 -13.44
C VAL A 166 12.72 -3.17 -13.29
N GLN A 167 12.25 -2.74 -12.14
CA GLN A 167 11.88 -1.35 -11.90
C GLN A 167 12.14 -0.93 -10.45
N LEU A 168 12.20 0.38 -10.22
CA LEU A 168 12.11 0.98 -8.91
C LEU A 168 10.63 1.18 -8.59
N ASP A 169 10.12 0.41 -7.63
CA ASP A 169 8.73 0.47 -7.24
C ASP A 169 8.48 1.63 -6.29
N GLN A 170 9.28 1.68 -5.21
CA GLN A 170 9.12 2.68 -4.16
C GLN A 170 10.47 3.15 -3.62
N ALA A 171 10.60 4.46 -3.46
CA ALA A 171 11.52 5.10 -2.54
C ALA A 171 10.66 6.01 -1.65
N VAL A 172 10.55 5.66 -0.38
CA VAL A 172 9.66 6.33 0.58
C VAL A 172 10.47 6.88 1.74
N VAL A 173 10.13 8.07 2.16
CA VAL A 173 10.68 8.70 3.37
C VAL A 173 9.54 9.07 4.29
N TYR A 174 9.62 8.67 5.54
CA TYR A 174 8.72 9.15 6.61
C TYR A 174 9.39 10.27 7.39
N VAL A 175 8.62 11.30 7.66
CA VAL A 175 8.92 12.30 8.68
C VAL A 175 7.70 12.37 9.58
N GLU A 176 7.83 11.96 10.83
CA GLU A 176 6.67 11.84 11.70
C GLU A 176 6.96 12.09 13.18
N ARG A 177 5.93 12.49 13.88
CA ARG A 177 5.77 12.41 15.32
C ARG A 177 4.49 11.65 15.62
N LEU A 178 4.57 10.58 16.38
CA LEU A 178 3.41 9.78 16.74
C LEU A 178 2.89 10.21 18.12
N PRO A 179 1.58 10.45 18.29
CA PRO A 179 1.03 10.71 19.61
C PRO A 179 1.08 9.43 20.46
N ASP A 180 1.35 9.59 21.76
CA ASP A 180 1.27 8.50 22.72
C ASP A 180 -0.21 8.21 23.04
N THR A 181 -0.72 7.09 22.53
CA THR A 181 -2.11 6.67 22.70
C THR A 181 -2.34 5.73 23.89
N VAL A 182 -1.29 5.41 24.65
CA VAL A 182 -1.37 4.58 25.85
C VAL A 182 -1.59 5.43 27.11
N GLN A 183 -0.96 6.60 27.16
CA GLN A 183 -1.13 7.53 28.27
C GLN A 183 -2.56 8.04 28.38
N LYS A 184 -2.99 8.43 29.59
CA LYS A 184 -4.35 8.86 29.89
C LYS A 184 -4.43 10.26 30.54
N ASP A 185 -3.33 10.96 30.68
CA ASP A 185 -3.22 12.17 31.50
C ASP A 185 -3.27 13.48 30.70
N HIS A 186 -2.84 13.49 29.44
CA HIS A 186 -2.82 14.71 28.64
C HIS A 186 -3.21 14.51 27.18
N VAL A 187 -3.67 15.59 26.54
CA VAL A 187 -3.86 15.62 25.09
C VAL A 187 -2.49 15.60 24.41
N ASP A 188 -2.31 14.68 23.46
CA ASP A 188 -1.10 14.59 22.66
C ASP A 188 -1.40 14.81 21.17
N TRP A 189 -0.37 15.10 20.39
CA TRP A 189 -0.51 15.40 18.98
C TRP A 189 0.58 14.70 18.16
N GLY A 190 0.30 14.54 16.89
CA GLY A 190 1.24 13.97 15.95
C GLY A 190 1.07 14.50 14.55
N PHE A 191 1.97 14.10 13.68
CA PHE A 191 1.86 14.32 12.24
C PHE A 191 2.63 13.25 11.49
N ARG A 192 2.30 13.08 10.22
CA ARG A 192 3.03 12.23 9.29
C ARG A 192 3.11 12.88 7.92
N LEU A 193 4.30 12.85 7.34
CA LEU A 193 4.58 13.16 5.95
C LEU A 193 5.29 11.95 5.35
N ALA A 194 4.77 11.41 4.24
CA ALA A 194 5.34 10.24 3.59
C ALA A 194 5.37 10.42 2.07
N PRO A 195 6.34 11.18 1.53
CA PRO A 195 6.55 11.25 0.09
C PRO A 195 7.02 9.90 -0.46
N ILE A 196 6.50 9.56 -1.63
CA ILE A 196 6.88 8.39 -2.42
C ILE A 196 7.43 8.82 -3.77
N TYR A 197 8.46 8.13 -4.24
CA TYR A 197 8.97 8.18 -5.61
C TYR A 197 9.11 6.76 -6.15
N GLY A 198 8.77 6.55 -7.40
CA GLY A 198 8.90 5.26 -8.08
C GLY A 198 7.74 4.96 -9.02
N GLU A 199 7.61 3.72 -9.47
CA GLU A 199 6.52 3.30 -10.34
C GLU A 199 5.18 3.36 -9.60
N ASN A 200 5.18 2.99 -8.31
CA ASN A 200 3.97 2.83 -7.53
C ASN A 200 3.29 4.15 -7.11
N TYR A 201 3.87 5.33 -7.44
CA TYR A 201 3.21 6.63 -7.25
C TYR A 201 1.85 6.68 -7.95
N ARG A 202 1.70 5.94 -9.06
CA ARG A 202 0.48 5.92 -9.89
C ARG A 202 -0.76 5.38 -9.16
N TYR A 203 -0.55 4.56 -8.13
CA TYR A 203 -1.65 3.99 -7.35
C TYR A 203 -2.18 4.97 -6.29
N THR A 204 -1.46 6.03 -5.98
CA THR A 204 -1.83 6.99 -4.92
C THR A 204 -2.22 8.37 -5.45
N THR A 205 -2.19 8.57 -6.76
CA THR A 205 -2.44 9.90 -7.34
C THR A 205 -3.81 10.45 -6.99
N ALA A 206 -3.87 11.77 -6.82
CA ALA A 206 -5.13 12.44 -6.52
C ALA A 206 -5.33 13.69 -7.37
N TYR A 207 -6.57 13.98 -7.73
CA TYR A 207 -6.91 15.22 -8.43
C TYR A 207 -6.59 16.44 -7.58
N GLY A 208 -5.96 17.42 -8.19
CA GLY A 208 -5.50 18.64 -7.53
C GLY A 208 -4.08 18.56 -6.97
N LEU A 209 -3.41 17.40 -7.06
CA LEU A 209 -1.99 17.24 -6.77
C LEU A 209 -1.15 17.20 -8.04
N TRP A 210 0.15 17.47 -7.88
CA TRP A 210 1.16 17.39 -8.95
C TRP A 210 1.33 15.97 -9.52
N SER A 211 1.11 14.95 -8.71
CA SER A 211 1.21 13.54 -9.11
C SER A 211 0.20 13.18 -10.20
N ASN A 212 -1.02 13.68 -10.12
CA ASN A 212 -2.03 13.53 -11.17
C ASN A 212 -1.54 14.14 -12.50
N GLN A 213 -0.87 15.29 -12.45
CA GLN A 213 -0.29 15.92 -13.64
C GLN A 213 0.82 15.06 -14.26
N LEU A 214 1.60 14.35 -13.44
CA LEU A 214 2.64 13.44 -13.93
C LEU A 214 2.04 12.22 -14.64
N LEU A 215 0.92 11.68 -14.16
CA LEU A 215 0.19 10.61 -14.84
C LEU A 215 -0.29 11.04 -16.22
N ASN A 216 -0.75 12.27 -16.38
CA ASN A 216 -1.18 12.80 -17.66
C ASN A 216 -0.09 12.74 -18.74
N GLN A 217 1.18 12.68 -18.35
CA GLN A 217 2.32 12.53 -19.23
C GLN A 217 2.72 11.05 -19.41
N ASN A 218 1.99 10.11 -18.84
CA ASN A 218 2.21 8.67 -18.89
C ASN A 218 3.65 8.25 -18.56
N LYS A 219 4.22 8.84 -17.52
CA LYS A 219 5.56 8.49 -17.04
C LYS A 219 5.47 7.24 -16.16
N ASN A 220 6.40 6.31 -16.34
CA ASN A 220 6.48 5.13 -15.50
C ASN A 220 6.79 5.51 -14.05
N ASN A 221 7.80 6.34 -13.82
CA ASN A 221 8.19 6.79 -12.49
C ASN A 221 7.76 8.24 -12.26
N GLY A 222 7.31 8.51 -11.06
CA GLY A 222 6.92 9.84 -10.60
C GLY A 222 6.94 9.90 -9.09
N TYR A 223 6.36 10.94 -8.53
CA TYR A 223 6.30 11.15 -7.09
C TYR A 223 4.91 11.59 -6.66
N ASP A 224 4.56 11.23 -5.43
CA ASP A 224 3.32 11.63 -4.77
C ASP A 224 3.58 11.87 -3.27
N LEU A 225 2.57 12.39 -2.58
CA LEU A 225 2.53 12.55 -1.13
C LEU A 225 1.24 11.90 -0.60
N PRO A 226 1.18 10.56 -0.54
CA PRO A 226 -0.04 9.84 -0.16
C PRO A 226 -0.46 10.08 1.29
N MET A 227 0.49 10.38 2.16
CA MET A 227 0.21 10.73 3.55
C MET A 227 0.79 12.09 3.89
N ALA A 228 -0.08 13.02 4.26
CA ALA A 228 0.23 14.35 4.78
C ALA A 228 -0.88 14.76 5.75
N TYR A 229 -0.74 14.39 7.01
CA TYR A 229 -1.78 14.62 8.01
C TYR A 229 -1.22 15.00 9.38
N GLY A 230 -2.08 15.63 10.17
CA GLY A 230 -1.89 15.84 11.60
C GLY A 230 -2.85 14.97 12.42
N GLU A 231 -2.49 14.69 13.64
CA GLU A 231 -3.28 13.93 14.61
C GLU A 231 -3.38 14.66 15.95
N VAL A 232 -4.53 14.52 16.60
CA VAL A 232 -4.72 14.97 17.99
C VAL A 232 -5.39 13.84 18.75
N PHE A 233 -4.75 13.38 19.81
CA PHE A 233 -5.25 12.35 20.70
C PHE A 233 -5.79 12.96 22.00
N VAL A 234 -7.01 12.62 22.35
CA VAL A 234 -7.72 13.07 23.56
C VAL A 234 -8.04 11.85 24.42
N PRO A 235 -7.22 11.55 25.44
CA PRO A 235 -7.36 10.33 26.24
C PRO A 235 -8.54 10.37 27.23
N GLN A 236 -9.13 11.56 27.49
CA GLN A 236 -10.19 11.74 28.49
C GLN A 236 -11.57 11.31 28.00
N VAL A 237 -11.71 10.93 26.72
CA VAL A 237 -12.99 10.52 26.13
C VAL A 237 -13.04 9.01 26.01
N LEU A 238 -13.75 8.32 26.87
CA LEU A 238 -13.83 6.85 26.97
C LEU A 238 -12.43 6.22 27.06
N GLU A 239 -12.11 5.30 26.16
CA GLU A 239 -10.76 4.72 26.08
C GLU A 239 -9.80 5.55 25.22
N GLY A 240 -10.30 6.62 24.60
CA GLY A 240 -9.54 7.60 23.85
C GLY A 240 -10.23 8.01 22.54
N LEU A 241 -9.98 9.24 22.13
CA LEU A 241 -10.50 9.84 20.92
C LEU A 241 -9.35 10.39 20.09
N MET A 242 -9.25 9.96 18.84
CA MET A 242 -8.26 10.44 17.88
C MET A 242 -8.93 11.22 16.76
N PHE A 243 -8.40 12.39 16.48
CA PHE A 243 -8.72 13.16 15.27
C PHE A 243 -7.53 13.10 14.34
N ARG A 244 -7.75 12.73 13.06
CA ARG A 244 -6.76 12.81 11.97
C ARG A 244 -7.30 13.75 10.92
N PHE A 245 -6.50 14.70 10.47
CA PHE A 245 -6.87 15.68 9.46
C PHE A 245 -5.76 15.84 8.43
N GLY A 246 -6.13 15.82 7.18
CA GLY A 246 -5.20 15.86 6.05
C GLY A 246 -5.48 14.76 5.03
N ARG A 247 -4.46 14.40 4.26
CA ARG A 247 -4.49 13.29 3.32
C ARG A 247 -3.92 12.03 3.95
N TYR A 248 -4.65 10.95 3.85
CA TYR A 248 -4.28 9.64 4.40
C TYR A 248 -4.67 8.52 3.45
N ILE A 249 -3.99 7.38 3.55
CA ILE A 249 -4.32 6.17 2.80
C ILE A 249 -5.64 5.61 3.33
N SER A 250 -6.41 5.02 2.43
CA SER A 250 -7.77 4.59 2.68
C SER A 250 -7.92 3.58 3.81
N ILE A 251 -9.13 3.35 4.18
CA ILE A 251 -9.46 2.70 5.39
C ILE A 251 -9.65 1.26 5.14
N PRO A 252 -9.93 0.30 5.21
CA PRO A 252 -9.61 -1.00 5.72
C PRO A 252 -9.22 -1.99 4.62
N ASP A 253 -7.96 -2.20 4.50
CA ASP A 253 -7.45 -3.26 3.65
C ASP A 253 -6.62 -4.25 4.46
N ILE A 254 -6.54 -5.48 3.97
CA ILE A 254 -5.58 -6.46 4.48
C ILE A 254 -4.24 -6.38 3.74
N GLU A 255 -4.16 -5.53 2.72
CA GLU A 255 -2.94 -5.11 2.03
C GLU A 255 -2.73 -3.61 2.22
N ALA A 256 -1.52 -3.13 1.96
CA ALA A 256 -1.17 -1.73 2.09
C ALA A 256 -0.42 -1.23 0.87
N GLN A 257 -0.58 0.06 0.54
CA GLN A 257 0.16 0.71 -0.55
C GLN A 257 1.68 0.62 -0.36
N LEU A 258 2.12 0.59 0.88
CA LEU A 258 3.54 0.68 1.22
C LEU A 258 4.13 -0.73 1.30
N ALA A 259 5.20 -0.95 0.53
CA ALA A 259 5.77 -2.25 0.30
C ALA A 259 6.05 -3.07 1.58
N PRO A 260 6.63 -2.50 2.68
CA PRO A 260 6.92 -3.28 3.88
C PRO A 260 5.69 -3.80 4.60
N ASN A 261 4.49 -3.28 4.30
CA ASN A 261 3.26 -3.62 4.99
C ASN A 261 2.52 -4.82 4.36
N ASN A 262 3.17 -5.55 3.48
CA ASN A 262 2.57 -6.64 2.72
C ASN A 262 3.37 -7.93 2.82
N TYR A 263 2.67 -9.06 2.78
CA TYR A 263 3.30 -10.38 2.77
C TYR A 263 3.95 -10.74 1.44
N MET A 264 3.41 -10.23 0.35
CA MET A 264 3.84 -10.52 -1.00
C MET A 264 4.29 -9.23 -1.69
N TYR A 265 5.06 -9.36 -2.76
CA TYR A 265 5.52 -8.24 -3.55
C TYR A 265 4.36 -7.59 -4.31
N THR A 266 3.60 -8.42 -5.07
CA THR A 266 2.45 -7.91 -5.82
C THR A 266 1.22 -7.80 -4.94
N HIS A 267 0.30 -6.95 -5.37
CA HIS A 267 -0.98 -6.76 -4.70
C HIS A 267 -2.11 -7.44 -5.46
N SER A 268 -3.16 -7.77 -4.74
CA SER A 268 -4.41 -8.27 -5.32
C SER A 268 -5.08 -7.21 -6.22
N MET A 269 -5.98 -7.64 -7.07
CA MET A 269 -6.88 -6.71 -7.77
C MET A 269 -7.85 -6.04 -6.80
N THR A 270 -8.27 -6.76 -5.75
CA THR A 270 -9.08 -6.23 -4.65
C THR A 270 -8.46 -4.95 -4.10
N TYR A 271 -7.19 -4.98 -3.74
CA TYR A 271 -6.48 -3.80 -3.29
C TYR A 271 -6.23 -2.78 -4.42
N THR A 272 -5.82 -3.26 -5.60
CA THR A 272 -5.41 -2.40 -6.72
C THR A 272 -6.51 -1.49 -7.23
N PHE A 273 -7.76 -1.92 -7.18
CA PHE A 273 -8.90 -1.19 -7.74
C PHE A 273 -9.82 -0.59 -6.68
N ASP A 274 -9.42 -0.63 -5.44
CA ASP A 274 -10.05 0.03 -4.31
C ASP A 274 -9.90 1.58 -4.34
N ASN A 275 -10.35 2.25 -3.30
CA ASN A 275 -10.13 3.66 -3.06
C ASN A 275 -8.85 3.86 -2.22
N TYR A 276 -7.82 4.49 -2.78
CA TYR A 276 -6.50 4.56 -2.14
C TYR A 276 -6.36 5.65 -1.09
N THR A 277 -6.74 6.88 -1.42
CA THR A 277 -6.50 8.01 -0.52
C THR A 277 -7.76 8.83 -0.28
N ASN A 278 -7.88 9.33 0.93
CA ASN A 278 -8.91 10.28 1.32
C ASN A 278 -8.26 11.54 1.87
N THR A 279 -8.90 12.69 1.66
CA THR A 279 -8.48 13.96 2.25
C THR A 279 -9.63 14.56 3.04
N GLY A 280 -9.40 14.83 4.31
CA GLY A 280 -10.45 15.36 5.19
C GLY A 280 -10.14 15.16 6.66
N LEU A 281 -11.18 15.01 7.44
CA LEU A 281 -11.14 14.70 8.86
C LEU A 281 -11.62 13.27 9.08
N ASN A 282 -10.86 12.48 9.80
CA ASN A 282 -11.28 11.17 10.29
C ASN A 282 -11.16 11.12 11.82
N THR A 283 -12.19 10.65 12.47
CA THR A 283 -12.27 10.53 13.92
C THR A 283 -12.38 9.08 14.30
N THR A 284 -11.52 8.61 15.20
CA THR A 284 -11.55 7.25 15.76
C THR A 284 -11.82 7.36 17.26
N LEU A 285 -12.87 6.69 17.73
CA LEU A 285 -13.26 6.61 19.13
C LEU A 285 -13.09 5.18 19.64
N ALA A 286 -12.20 4.96 20.58
CA ALA A 286 -12.14 3.72 21.35
C ALA A 286 -13.24 3.74 22.42
N VAL A 287 -14.34 3.03 22.17
CA VAL A 287 -15.48 2.93 23.10
C VAL A 287 -15.12 2.05 24.27
N THR A 288 -14.45 0.95 24.00
CA THR A 288 -13.82 0.02 24.92
C THR A 288 -12.49 -0.44 24.34
N LYS A 289 -11.71 -1.23 25.06
CA LYS A 289 -10.49 -1.85 24.52
C LYS A 289 -10.75 -2.74 23.28
N ASN A 290 -11.98 -3.23 23.09
CA ASN A 290 -12.36 -4.14 22.02
C ASN A 290 -13.09 -3.45 20.86
N TRP A 291 -13.85 -2.38 21.14
CA TRP A 291 -14.70 -1.71 20.17
C TRP A 291 -14.19 -0.34 19.81
N MET A 292 -14.00 -0.09 18.53
CA MET A 292 -13.70 1.23 17.98
C MET A 292 -14.74 1.63 16.94
N LEU A 293 -15.10 2.90 16.96
CA LEU A 293 -15.98 3.54 15.99
C LEU A 293 -15.17 4.56 15.19
N GLN A 294 -15.45 4.67 13.89
CA GLN A 294 -14.87 5.69 13.05
C GLN A 294 -15.94 6.51 12.34
N LEU A 295 -15.66 7.80 12.21
CA LEU A 295 -16.46 8.74 11.45
C LEU A 295 -15.53 9.67 10.69
N GLY A 296 -15.63 9.66 9.35
CA GLY A 296 -14.86 10.51 8.45
C GLY A 296 -15.75 11.50 7.70
N LEU A 297 -15.22 12.70 7.49
CA LEU A 297 -15.74 13.71 6.57
C LEU A 297 -14.62 14.07 5.60
N THR A 298 -14.78 13.69 4.35
CA THR A 298 -13.75 13.84 3.31
C THR A 298 -14.29 14.58 2.10
N VAL A 299 -13.42 14.84 1.15
CA VAL A 299 -13.79 15.47 -0.12
C VAL A 299 -13.95 14.45 -1.26
N GLY A 300 -14.16 13.19 -0.90
CA GLY A 300 -14.24 12.07 -1.82
C GLY A 300 -12.92 11.31 -1.94
N THR A 301 -12.95 10.24 -2.72
CA THR A 301 -11.80 9.39 -2.98
C THR A 301 -10.83 10.11 -3.92
N GLU A 302 -9.54 10.10 -3.59
CA GLU A 302 -8.44 10.56 -4.46
C GLU A 302 -8.64 11.97 -5.02
N ALA A 303 -9.12 12.88 -4.19
CA ALA A 303 -9.32 14.28 -4.52
C ALA A 303 -8.78 15.19 -3.42
N MET A 304 -8.34 16.38 -3.82
CA MET A 304 -7.93 17.45 -2.90
C MET A 304 -9.05 18.48 -2.74
N PRO A 305 -9.17 19.15 -1.57
CA PRO A 305 -10.27 20.09 -1.30
C PRO A 305 -10.31 21.28 -2.29
N TRP A 306 -9.18 21.64 -2.88
CA TRP A 306 -9.07 22.72 -3.86
C TRP A 306 -9.33 22.28 -5.30
N HIS A 307 -9.58 20.99 -5.55
CA HIS A 307 -10.03 20.51 -6.85
C HIS A 307 -11.51 20.86 -7.03
N VAL A 308 -11.76 22.03 -7.56
CA VAL A 308 -13.12 22.48 -7.86
C VAL A 308 -13.59 21.91 -9.18
N GLY A 309 -14.85 21.47 -9.22
CA GLY A 309 -15.44 20.94 -10.44
C GLY A 309 -15.42 21.97 -11.58
N ALA A 310 -15.18 21.49 -12.78
CA ALA A 310 -15.17 22.29 -13.99
C ALA A 310 -16.32 21.90 -14.90
N LYS A 311 -17.02 22.89 -15.46
CA LYS A 311 -17.89 22.66 -16.61
C LYS A 311 -16.99 22.40 -17.81
N ILE A 312 -17.10 21.22 -18.39
CA ILE A 312 -16.34 20.87 -19.58
C ILE A 312 -17.21 21.29 -20.78
N ASP A 313 -16.73 22.27 -21.54
CA ASP A 313 -17.39 22.68 -22.77
C ASP A 313 -17.23 21.56 -23.81
N ASN A 314 -18.33 20.95 -24.20
CA ASN A 314 -18.33 20.00 -25.29
C ASN A 314 -18.19 20.77 -26.63
N PRO A 315 -17.05 20.67 -27.31
CA PRO A 315 -16.83 21.40 -28.56
C PRO A 315 -17.74 20.92 -29.74
N ALA A 316 -18.39 19.77 -29.57
CA ALA A 316 -19.32 19.22 -30.54
C ALA A 316 -20.60 18.75 -29.85
N PRO A 317 -21.54 19.63 -29.52
CA PRO A 317 -22.81 19.22 -28.95
C PRO A 317 -23.51 18.27 -29.90
N ASN A 318 -23.72 17.02 -29.45
CA ASN A 318 -24.51 16.06 -30.22
C ASN A 318 -26.00 16.45 -30.10
N PRO A 319 -26.71 16.78 -31.20
CA PRO A 319 -28.12 17.16 -31.14
C PRO A 319 -29.03 16.07 -30.56
N LEU A 320 -28.60 14.81 -30.59
CA LEU A 320 -29.34 13.67 -30.02
C LEU A 320 -29.19 13.56 -28.50
N PHE A 321 -28.20 14.25 -27.92
CA PHE A 321 -27.93 14.24 -26.49
C PHE A 321 -27.57 15.66 -26.03
N PRO A 322 -28.57 16.54 -25.91
CA PRO A 322 -28.34 17.95 -25.57
C PRO A 322 -27.93 18.17 -24.10
N TYR A 323 -27.80 17.11 -23.32
CA TYR A 323 -27.50 17.20 -21.87
C TYR A 323 -26.00 17.31 -21.62
N SER A 324 -25.51 18.54 -21.62
CA SER A 324 -24.14 18.89 -21.27
C SER A 324 -23.77 18.55 -19.79
N THR A 325 -24.74 18.18 -18.98
CA THR A 325 -24.56 17.95 -17.53
C THR A 325 -23.73 16.72 -17.20
N MET A 326 -23.60 15.76 -18.11
CA MET A 326 -22.77 14.56 -17.91
C MET A 326 -21.28 14.78 -18.21
N LEU A 327 -20.93 15.94 -18.70
CA LEU A 327 -19.57 16.34 -19.05
C LEU A 327 -18.94 17.25 -17.98
N LYS A 328 -19.51 17.27 -16.81
CA LYS A 328 -19.02 18.09 -15.72
C LYS A 328 -18.12 17.25 -14.81
N ASP A 329 -16.88 17.67 -14.65
CA ASP A 329 -16.07 17.21 -13.54
C ASP A 329 -16.73 17.69 -12.23
N PRO A 330 -17.21 16.81 -11.37
CA PRO A 330 -17.87 17.21 -10.13
C PRO A 330 -16.91 17.89 -9.14
N GLY A 331 -15.60 17.75 -9.33
CA GLY A 331 -14.59 18.23 -8.37
C GLY A 331 -14.65 17.47 -7.05
N ALA A 332 -14.05 18.05 -6.04
CA ALA A 332 -14.12 17.54 -4.67
C ALA A 332 -15.58 17.52 -4.18
N GLN A 333 -16.03 16.37 -3.68
CA GLN A 333 -17.40 16.18 -3.19
C GLN A 333 -17.39 15.80 -1.71
N PRO A 334 -18.16 16.50 -0.84
CA PRO A 334 -18.32 16.08 0.55
C PRO A 334 -18.77 14.62 0.62
N SER A 335 -18.06 13.82 1.40
CA SER A 335 -18.26 12.38 1.52
C SER A 335 -18.15 11.96 2.97
N VAL A 336 -18.89 10.92 3.34
CA VAL A 336 -18.89 10.38 4.69
C VAL A 336 -18.23 9.00 4.68
N SER A 337 -17.43 8.72 5.71
CA SER A 337 -16.92 7.38 5.99
C SER A 337 -17.37 6.98 7.38
N VAL A 338 -17.85 5.74 7.54
CA VAL A 338 -18.28 5.19 8.83
C VAL A 338 -17.69 3.79 8.97
N GLY A 339 -17.07 3.52 10.12
CA GLY A 339 -16.48 2.22 10.40
C GLY A 339 -16.76 1.74 11.82
N VAL A 340 -16.83 0.43 11.97
CA VAL A 340 -16.91 -0.26 13.26
C VAL A 340 -15.89 -1.37 13.28
N ARG A 341 -15.02 -1.40 14.28
CA ARG A 341 -14.03 -2.44 14.50
C ARG A 341 -14.25 -3.12 15.83
N TYR A 342 -14.12 -4.44 15.81
CA TYR A 342 -14.08 -5.29 16.99
C TYR A 342 -12.80 -6.12 16.99
N THR A 343 -12.14 -6.19 18.13
CA THR A 343 -10.99 -7.05 18.36
C THR A 343 -11.20 -7.83 19.66
N THR A 344 -10.93 -9.13 19.68
CA THR A 344 -11.05 -9.96 20.89
C THR A 344 -10.01 -9.57 21.94
N ASP A 345 -10.24 -9.95 23.19
CA ASP A 345 -9.31 -9.70 24.30
C ASP A 345 -7.93 -10.34 24.09
N SER A 346 -7.88 -11.45 23.35
CA SER A 346 -6.64 -12.12 22.99
C SER A 346 -5.88 -11.43 21.87
N GLY A 347 -6.55 -10.54 21.11
CA GLY A 347 -6.01 -9.98 19.87
C GLY A 347 -5.95 -10.98 18.71
N ASN A 348 -6.46 -12.22 18.90
CA ASN A 348 -6.36 -13.24 17.86
C ASN A 348 -7.42 -13.08 16.76
N ASP A 349 -8.50 -12.37 17.03
CA ASP A 349 -9.56 -12.08 16.06
C ASP A 349 -9.78 -10.58 15.93
N GLY A 350 -9.92 -10.12 14.72
CA GLY A 350 -10.32 -8.76 14.40
C GLY A 350 -11.30 -8.72 13.24
N VAL A 351 -12.34 -7.92 13.39
CA VAL A 351 -13.33 -7.65 12.33
C VAL A 351 -13.46 -6.16 12.16
N TYR A 352 -13.48 -5.70 10.93
CA TYR A 352 -13.71 -4.31 10.60
C TYR A 352 -14.71 -4.17 9.46
N VAL A 353 -15.77 -3.41 9.67
CA VAL A 353 -16.82 -3.12 8.69
C VAL A 353 -16.82 -1.63 8.41
N VAL A 354 -16.77 -1.26 7.14
CA VAL A 354 -16.68 0.15 6.73
C VAL A 354 -17.55 0.45 5.52
N ALA A 355 -18.14 1.63 5.54
CA ALA A 355 -18.62 2.36 4.37
C ALA A 355 -17.70 3.56 4.14
N ASN A 356 -17.06 3.68 2.98
CA ASN A 356 -16.08 4.72 2.70
C ASN A 356 -16.45 5.54 1.45
N GLY A 357 -16.16 6.84 1.50
CA GLY A 357 -16.36 7.74 0.37
C GLY A 357 -17.82 7.98 0.00
N ILE A 358 -18.76 7.82 0.93
CA ILE A 358 -20.19 7.84 0.63
C ILE A 358 -20.68 9.25 0.35
N ASN A 359 -21.17 9.45 -0.88
CA ASN A 359 -21.82 10.66 -1.35
C ASN A 359 -22.96 10.32 -2.33
N ASN A 360 -23.24 11.14 -3.33
CA ASN A 360 -24.30 10.86 -4.31
C ASN A 360 -23.94 9.78 -5.36
N GLY A 361 -22.68 9.32 -5.40
CA GLY A 361 -22.19 8.29 -6.29
C GLY A 361 -22.19 8.65 -7.78
N THR A 362 -22.49 9.88 -8.17
CA THR A 362 -22.50 10.30 -9.58
C THR A 362 -21.09 10.20 -10.15
N TRP A 363 -20.98 9.61 -11.32
CA TRP A 363 -19.69 9.34 -11.93
C TRP A 363 -18.76 10.56 -11.95
N GLY A 364 -17.57 10.33 -11.53
CA GLY A 364 -16.45 11.23 -11.36
C GLY A 364 -15.38 10.50 -10.54
N TYR A 365 -14.14 10.93 -10.62
CA TYR A 365 -13.01 10.24 -10.01
C TYR A 365 -13.18 10.01 -8.50
N ASN A 366 -13.75 10.98 -7.84
CA ASN A 366 -13.91 11.03 -6.39
C ASN A 366 -15.26 10.51 -5.87
N ASN A 367 -16.04 9.83 -6.71
CA ASN A 367 -17.39 9.36 -6.36
C ASN A 367 -17.52 7.84 -6.27
N LEU A 368 -16.42 7.15 -6.02
CA LEU A 368 -16.42 5.72 -5.76
C LEU A 368 -17.05 5.45 -4.39
N GLN A 369 -18.16 4.71 -4.41
CA GLN A 369 -18.89 4.32 -3.20
C GLN A 369 -18.43 2.94 -2.78
N TRP A 370 -17.85 2.81 -1.59
CA TRP A 370 -17.22 1.57 -1.13
C TRP A 370 -17.86 1.06 0.16
N TYR A 371 -18.15 -0.24 0.22
CA TYR A 371 -18.72 -0.94 1.38
C TYR A 371 -18.01 -2.28 1.55
N GLY A 372 -17.31 -2.47 2.64
CA GLY A 372 -16.53 -3.67 2.82
C GLY A 372 -16.34 -4.14 4.24
N LEU A 373 -15.71 -5.29 4.34
CA LEU A 373 -15.39 -5.98 5.57
C LEU A 373 -14.02 -6.60 5.45
N THR A 374 -13.21 -6.46 6.50
CA THR A 374 -12.00 -7.23 6.70
C THR A 374 -12.13 -8.10 7.96
N TYR A 375 -11.47 -9.25 7.92
CA TYR A 375 -11.39 -10.17 9.05
C TYR A 375 -9.98 -10.74 9.16
N TYR A 376 -9.51 -10.87 10.37
CA TYR A 376 -8.23 -11.48 10.70
C TYR A 376 -8.43 -12.53 11.81
N HIS A 377 -7.76 -13.69 11.66
CA HIS A 377 -7.69 -14.70 12.70
C HIS A 377 -6.28 -15.28 12.83
N LYS A 378 -5.77 -15.28 14.04
CA LYS A 378 -4.50 -15.88 14.41
C LYS A 378 -4.77 -17.20 15.15
N PHE A 379 -4.50 -18.33 14.49
CA PHE A 379 -4.64 -19.65 15.12
C PHE A 379 -3.56 -19.88 16.19
N ASN A 380 -2.34 -19.47 15.89
CA ASN A 380 -1.18 -19.56 16.77
C ASN A 380 -0.05 -18.65 16.23
N GLU A 381 1.15 -18.71 16.81
CA GLU A 381 2.29 -17.87 16.40
C GLU A 381 2.77 -18.15 14.96
N GLN A 382 2.42 -19.29 14.39
CA GLN A 382 2.85 -19.68 13.05
C GLN A 382 1.76 -19.52 11.99
N TRP A 383 0.51 -19.69 12.33
CA TRP A 383 -0.59 -19.74 11.36
C TRP A 383 -1.58 -18.62 11.60
N HIS A 384 -1.89 -17.89 10.54
CA HIS A 384 -2.97 -16.91 10.54
C HIS A 384 -3.64 -16.81 9.15
N ILE A 385 -4.83 -16.25 9.14
CA ILE A 385 -5.59 -15.94 7.93
C ILE A 385 -6.02 -14.49 7.98
N SER A 386 -6.10 -13.88 6.79
CA SER A 386 -6.74 -12.59 6.59
C SER A 386 -7.75 -12.70 5.46
N PHE A 387 -8.81 -11.96 5.57
CA PHE A 387 -9.91 -11.97 4.61
C PHE A 387 -10.42 -10.57 4.37
N GLU A 388 -10.76 -10.27 3.12
CA GLU A 388 -11.38 -9.01 2.72
C GLU A 388 -12.43 -9.26 1.66
N THR A 389 -13.52 -8.51 1.73
CA THR A 389 -14.56 -8.45 0.70
C THR A 389 -15.19 -7.08 0.69
N TYR A 390 -15.46 -6.58 -0.51
CA TYR A 390 -16.20 -5.34 -0.66
C TYR A 390 -17.10 -5.34 -1.91
N ASN A 391 -18.03 -4.41 -1.90
CA ASN A 391 -18.73 -3.93 -3.06
C ASN A 391 -18.42 -2.45 -3.24
N GLU A 392 -18.03 -2.07 -4.44
CA GLU A 392 -17.89 -0.67 -4.83
C GLU A 392 -18.73 -0.37 -6.07
N HIS A 393 -19.20 0.86 -6.19
CA HIS A 393 -19.93 1.27 -7.37
C HIS A 393 -19.84 2.76 -7.65
N GLN A 394 -20.07 3.11 -8.91
CA GLN A 394 -20.26 4.48 -9.38
C GLN A 394 -21.48 4.56 -10.31
N ASN A 395 -22.31 5.58 -10.14
CA ASN A 395 -23.48 5.83 -10.96
C ASN A 395 -23.13 6.67 -12.18
N ASN A 396 -23.91 6.53 -13.25
CA ASN A 396 -23.81 7.35 -14.48
C ASN A 396 -22.43 7.26 -15.17
N VAL A 397 -21.75 6.13 -15.07
CA VAL A 397 -20.48 5.90 -15.78
C VAL A 397 -20.76 5.81 -17.28
N LEU A 398 -19.99 6.53 -18.10
CA LEU A 398 -20.16 6.58 -19.54
C LEU A 398 -19.96 5.20 -20.17
N ASN A 399 -20.84 4.89 -21.15
CA ASN A 399 -20.86 3.59 -21.81
C ASN A 399 -19.84 3.54 -22.97
N ALA A 400 -18.83 2.70 -22.85
CA ALA A 400 -17.82 2.47 -23.88
C ALA A 400 -18.39 2.02 -25.23
N ASN A 401 -19.55 1.34 -25.20
CA ASN A 401 -20.21 0.81 -26.39
C ASN A 401 -21.19 1.82 -27.05
N ASN A 402 -21.43 2.98 -26.43
CA ASN A 402 -22.28 4.04 -26.99
C ASN A 402 -21.42 5.05 -27.73
N PRO A 403 -21.61 5.25 -29.07
CA PRO A 403 -20.76 6.15 -29.85
C PRO A 403 -20.75 7.59 -29.34
N ALA A 404 -21.88 8.10 -28.82
CA ALA A 404 -21.97 9.46 -28.31
C ALA A 404 -21.25 9.61 -26.96
N ALA A 405 -21.37 8.62 -26.07
CA ALA A 405 -20.64 8.59 -24.81
C ALA A 405 -19.12 8.50 -25.02
N LEU A 406 -18.70 7.63 -25.95
CA LEU A 406 -17.29 7.49 -26.32
C LEU A 406 -16.73 8.78 -26.96
N ALA A 407 -17.47 9.39 -27.88
CA ALA A 407 -17.07 10.66 -28.47
C ALA A 407 -16.95 11.77 -27.43
N SER A 408 -17.86 11.84 -26.48
CA SER A 408 -17.83 12.76 -25.35
C SER A 408 -16.58 12.56 -24.47
N PHE A 409 -16.27 11.31 -24.16
CA PHE A 409 -15.07 10.94 -23.41
C PHE A 409 -13.78 11.33 -24.16
N LEU A 410 -13.68 11.00 -25.44
CA LEU A 410 -12.52 11.31 -26.27
C LEU A 410 -12.31 12.81 -26.49
N ALA A 411 -13.38 13.59 -26.43
CA ALA A 411 -13.32 15.06 -26.48
C ALA A 411 -12.86 15.70 -25.16
N GLY A 412 -12.51 14.92 -24.17
CA GLY A 412 -12.09 15.42 -22.85
C GLY A 412 -13.25 15.80 -21.95
N GLY A 413 -14.45 15.30 -22.26
CA GLY A 413 -15.68 15.61 -21.53
C GLY A 413 -15.82 14.95 -20.16
N THR A 414 -14.78 14.33 -19.64
CA THR A 414 -14.75 13.69 -18.34
C THR A 414 -13.48 14.06 -17.58
N PRO A 415 -13.44 13.89 -16.26
CA PRO A 415 -12.22 14.14 -15.47
C PRO A 415 -11.04 13.30 -15.92
N PHE A 416 -11.29 12.17 -16.60
CA PHE A 416 -10.24 11.30 -17.13
C PHE A 416 -10.11 11.46 -18.63
N SER A 417 -8.96 11.89 -19.10
CA SER A 417 -8.55 11.66 -20.48
C SER A 417 -7.95 10.27 -20.63
N PRO A 418 -7.92 9.68 -21.83
CA PRO A 418 -7.30 8.37 -22.07
C PRO A 418 -5.84 8.27 -21.63
N GLN A 419 -5.14 9.41 -21.55
CA GLN A 419 -3.73 9.45 -21.12
C GLN A 419 -3.55 9.41 -19.59
N GLN A 420 -4.62 9.57 -18.84
CA GLN A 420 -4.56 9.64 -17.37
C GLN A 420 -4.81 8.30 -16.68
N MET A 421 -4.99 7.22 -17.44
CA MET A 421 -5.39 5.94 -16.89
C MET A 421 -4.20 5.16 -16.33
N PRO A 422 -4.16 4.87 -15.03
CA PRO A 422 -3.05 4.16 -14.42
C PRO A 422 -2.98 2.68 -14.84
N PHE A 423 -4.12 2.05 -15.20
CA PHE A 423 -4.24 0.59 -15.35
C PHE A 423 -4.64 0.13 -16.75
N ASN A 424 -4.35 0.86 -17.79
CA ASN A 424 -4.84 0.55 -19.14
C ASN A 424 -6.38 0.51 -19.27
N SER A 425 -7.10 0.99 -18.28
CA SER A 425 -8.55 1.10 -18.32
C SER A 425 -8.98 2.53 -18.63
N PRO A 426 -9.91 2.74 -19.56
CA PRO A 426 -10.51 4.05 -19.80
C PRO A 426 -11.51 4.46 -18.70
N PHE A 427 -11.73 3.65 -17.67
CA PHE A 427 -12.77 3.85 -16.65
C PHE A 427 -14.18 4.05 -17.23
N LEU A 428 -14.42 3.52 -18.41
CA LEU A 428 -15.73 3.50 -19.06
C LEU A 428 -16.44 2.19 -18.74
N ALA A 429 -17.75 2.23 -18.64
CA ALA A 429 -18.56 1.04 -18.40
C ALA A 429 -18.93 0.34 -19.72
N GLN A 430 -18.90 -0.97 -19.75
CA GLN A 430 -19.48 -1.80 -20.80
C GLN A 430 -20.92 -2.14 -20.39
N CYS A 431 -21.84 -1.23 -20.65
CA CYS A 431 -23.24 -1.39 -20.29
C CYS A 431 -23.92 -2.51 -21.10
N SER A 432 -25.07 -2.99 -20.63
CA SER A 432 -25.81 -4.10 -21.24
C SER A 432 -26.36 -3.77 -22.64
N SER A 433 -26.53 -2.50 -22.97
CA SER A 433 -27.00 -2.02 -24.28
C SER A 433 -26.17 -0.84 -24.78
N ALA A 434 -25.73 -0.89 -26.02
CA ALA A 434 -25.08 0.25 -26.68
C ALA A 434 -25.99 1.48 -26.84
N ALA A 435 -27.30 1.32 -26.72
CA ALA A 435 -28.26 2.42 -26.83
C ALA A 435 -28.25 3.33 -25.58
N VAL A 436 -27.85 2.85 -24.41
CA VAL A 436 -27.81 3.68 -23.22
C VAL A 436 -26.50 4.48 -23.15
N PHE A 437 -26.59 5.73 -22.73
CA PHE A 437 -25.44 6.63 -22.66
C PHE A 437 -24.52 6.32 -21.48
N SER A 438 -25.08 5.91 -20.36
CA SER A 438 -24.36 5.57 -19.13
C SER A 438 -25.09 4.50 -18.34
N CYS A 439 -24.39 3.87 -17.40
CA CYS A 439 -24.96 2.93 -16.45
C CYS A 439 -24.21 2.98 -15.12
N THR A 440 -24.72 2.29 -14.12
CA THR A 440 -23.97 2.04 -12.88
C THR A 440 -22.89 0.99 -13.16
N ALA A 441 -21.67 1.28 -12.78
CA ALA A 441 -20.57 0.34 -12.76
C ALA A 441 -20.33 -0.16 -11.33
N SER A 442 -20.10 -1.46 -11.18
CA SER A 442 -19.93 -2.10 -9.89
C SER A 442 -18.84 -3.15 -9.93
N VAL A 443 -18.17 -3.31 -8.79
CA VAL A 443 -17.20 -4.37 -8.54
C VAL A 443 -17.59 -5.09 -7.26
N GLN A 444 -17.36 -6.41 -7.25
CA GLN A 444 -17.44 -7.24 -6.05
C GLN A 444 -16.16 -8.06 -5.93
N THR A 445 -15.68 -8.21 -4.71
CA THR A 445 -14.41 -8.89 -4.46
C THR A 445 -14.48 -9.87 -3.31
N PHE A 446 -13.52 -10.79 -3.33
CA PHE A 446 -13.22 -11.72 -2.26
C PHE A 446 -11.73 -11.98 -2.29
N LEU A 447 -11.03 -11.66 -1.21
CA LEU A 447 -9.60 -11.85 -1.06
C LEU A 447 -9.32 -12.60 0.25
N THR A 448 -8.42 -13.56 0.20
CA THR A 448 -7.93 -14.22 1.41
C THR A 448 -6.45 -14.53 1.32
N TYR A 449 -5.80 -14.39 2.46
CA TYR A 449 -4.45 -14.89 2.69
C TYR A 449 -4.48 -15.99 3.73
N ILE A 450 -3.70 -17.04 3.47
CA ILE A 450 -3.33 -18.05 4.45
C ILE A 450 -1.83 -17.96 4.61
N SER A 451 -1.37 -17.65 5.80
CA SER A 451 0.03 -17.37 6.06
C SER A 451 0.59 -18.34 7.10
N TYR A 452 1.81 -18.82 6.81
CA TYR A 452 2.57 -19.70 7.66
C TYR A 452 3.97 -19.12 7.94
N LYS A 453 4.31 -18.97 9.20
CA LYS A 453 5.61 -18.46 9.68
C LYS A 453 6.46 -19.63 10.20
N PRO A 454 7.30 -20.26 9.35
CA PRO A 454 8.18 -21.35 9.81
C PRO A 454 9.22 -20.86 10.79
N THR A 455 9.70 -19.63 10.63
CA THR A 455 10.64 -18.95 11.53
C THR A 455 10.18 -17.51 11.78
N PRO A 456 10.73 -16.79 12.76
CA PRO A 456 10.45 -15.36 12.93
C PRO A 456 10.86 -14.49 11.75
N LEU A 457 11.79 -14.95 10.90
CA LEU A 457 12.32 -14.22 9.76
C LEU A 457 11.68 -14.64 8.44
N ASP A 458 10.81 -15.63 8.45
CA ASP A 458 10.19 -16.19 7.25
C ASP A 458 8.67 -16.16 7.35
N ASN A 459 8.02 -15.81 6.27
CA ASN A 459 6.59 -15.97 6.11
C ASN A 459 6.27 -16.52 4.72
N ILE A 460 5.50 -17.59 4.65
CA ILE A 460 4.97 -18.15 3.42
C ILE A 460 3.50 -17.80 3.37
N SER A 461 3.08 -17.10 2.33
CA SER A 461 1.70 -16.66 2.12
C SER A 461 1.11 -17.28 0.87
N TYR A 462 -0.08 -17.81 1.01
CA TYR A 462 -0.93 -18.22 -0.11
C TYR A 462 -2.04 -17.19 -0.26
N ARG A 463 -2.19 -16.59 -1.45
CA ARG A 463 -3.23 -15.64 -1.82
C ARG A 463 -4.24 -16.32 -2.74
N LEU A 464 -5.51 -16.10 -2.46
CA LEU A 464 -6.62 -16.48 -3.34
C LEU A 464 -7.57 -15.30 -3.45
N GLU A 465 -7.90 -14.93 -4.67
CA GLU A 465 -8.78 -13.82 -4.99
C GLU A 465 -9.84 -14.20 -6.00
N TRP A 466 -11.02 -13.63 -5.83
CA TRP A 466 -12.06 -13.53 -6.84
C TRP A 466 -12.46 -12.06 -6.98
N PHE A 467 -12.47 -11.55 -8.22
CA PHE A 467 -12.75 -10.17 -8.55
C PHE A 467 -13.73 -10.11 -9.72
N ASP A 468 -14.86 -9.44 -9.55
CA ASP A 468 -15.91 -9.30 -10.57
C ASP A 468 -16.06 -7.83 -11.00
N ASP A 469 -15.45 -7.46 -12.12
CA ASP A 469 -15.66 -6.15 -12.74
C ASP A 469 -16.89 -6.23 -13.68
N GLN A 470 -18.05 -6.01 -13.10
CA GLN A 470 -19.34 -6.26 -13.74
C GLN A 470 -19.58 -5.44 -15.00
N GLN A 471 -18.96 -4.29 -15.15
CA GLN A 471 -19.04 -3.43 -16.32
C GLN A 471 -17.68 -3.11 -16.95
N GLY A 472 -16.60 -3.73 -16.49
CA GLY A 472 -15.26 -3.52 -17.03
C GLY A 472 -14.71 -2.10 -16.79
N GLN A 473 -15.22 -1.40 -15.79
CA GLN A 473 -14.82 -0.02 -15.52
C GLN A 473 -13.43 0.06 -14.92
N ARG A 474 -13.10 -0.82 -14.02
CA ARG A 474 -11.84 -0.77 -13.26
C ARG A 474 -10.69 -1.39 -14.04
N THR A 475 -10.90 -2.57 -14.60
CA THR A 475 -9.87 -3.32 -15.32
C THR A 475 -9.82 -3.03 -16.82
N GLY A 476 -10.85 -2.40 -17.37
CA GLY A 476 -11.04 -2.17 -18.80
C GLY A 476 -11.73 -3.33 -19.53
N VAL A 477 -12.00 -4.44 -18.85
CA VAL A 477 -12.65 -5.62 -19.44
C VAL A 477 -13.75 -6.13 -18.52
N LYS A 478 -14.96 -6.22 -19.05
CA LYS A 478 -16.09 -6.83 -18.34
C LYS A 478 -15.88 -8.32 -18.22
N THR A 479 -15.38 -8.76 -17.07
CA THR A 479 -15.08 -10.17 -16.79
C THR A 479 -14.89 -10.39 -15.31
N ARG A 480 -15.05 -11.65 -14.89
CA ARG A 480 -14.65 -12.13 -13.56
C ARG A 480 -13.22 -12.63 -13.62
N TYR A 481 -12.49 -12.40 -12.57
CA TYR A 481 -11.12 -12.88 -12.43
C TYR A 481 -11.00 -13.81 -11.23
N VAL A 482 -10.09 -14.76 -11.33
CA VAL A 482 -9.57 -15.54 -10.22
C VAL A 482 -8.06 -15.41 -10.24
N GLU A 483 -7.49 -15.15 -9.08
CA GLU A 483 -6.06 -15.13 -8.88
C GLU A 483 -5.70 -16.10 -7.78
N THR A 484 -4.57 -16.79 -7.95
CA THR A 484 -3.93 -17.58 -6.91
C THR A 484 -2.43 -17.36 -6.95
N GLY A 485 -1.84 -17.12 -5.80
CA GLY A 485 -0.42 -16.85 -5.68
C GLY A 485 0.18 -17.48 -4.43
N ILE A 486 1.46 -17.76 -4.49
CA ILE A 486 2.27 -18.15 -3.33
C ILE A 486 3.52 -17.30 -3.30
N GLY A 487 3.80 -16.71 -2.15
CA GLY A 487 4.98 -15.88 -1.90
C GLY A 487 5.72 -16.31 -0.64
N TRP A 488 6.99 -15.99 -0.62
CA TRP A 488 7.86 -16.19 0.53
C TRP A 488 8.54 -14.87 0.87
N GLN A 489 8.29 -14.34 2.05
CA GLN A 489 8.99 -13.19 2.61
C GLN A 489 10.10 -13.68 3.52
N HIS A 490 11.30 -13.16 3.31
CA HIS A 490 12.49 -13.49 4.11
C HIS A 490 13.25 -12.23 4.52
N TRP A 491 13.53 -12.13 5.80
CA TRP A 491 14.36 -11.07 6.37
C TRP A 491 15.80 -11.54 6.52
N PHE A 492 16.71 -11.00 5.71
CA PHE A 492 18.16 -11.22 5.86
C PHE A 492 18.73 -10.44 7.04
N SER A 493 18.16 -9.29 7.30
CA SER A 493 18.52 -8.40 8.40
C SER A 493 17.32 -7.51 8.73
N PRO A 494 17.32 -6.73 9.82
CA PRO A 494 16.25 -5.76 10.08
C PRO A 494 16.05 -4.74 8.98
N GLN A 495 17.05 -4.57 8.12
CA GLN A 495 17.04 -3.56 7.06
C GLN A 495 16.79 -4.14 5.69
N ILE A 496 16.87 -5.47 5.51
CA ILE A 496 16.81 -6.05 4.17
C ILE A 496 15.90 -7.26 4.16
N GLU A 497 14.88 -7.19 3.33
CA GLU A 497 13.96 -8.29 3.05
C GLU A 497 13.84 -8.55 1.55
N ILE A 498 13.48 -9.78 1.20
CA ILE A 498 13.14 -10.18 -0.16
C ILE A 498 11.80 -10.91 -0.16
N ARG A 499 11.05 -10.78 -1.28
CA ARG A 499 9.74 -11.43 -1.44
C ARG A 499 9.60 -12.03 -2.84
N PRO A 500 10.16 -13.21 -3.11
CA PRO A 500 9.84 -13.95 -4.31
C PRO A 500 8.42 -14.53 -4.25
N GLU A 501 7.74 -14.51 -5.40
CA GLU A 501 6.39 -15.06 -5.54
C GLU A 501 6.12 -15.63 -6.92
N VAL A 502 5.09 -16.45 -7.02
CA VAL A 502 4.50 -16.91 -8.28
C VAL A 502 3.00 -16.75 -8.21
N SER A 503 2.43 -16.02 -9.16
CA SER A 503 1.00 -15.75 -9.23
C SER A 503 0.43 -16.17 -10.59
N TYR A 504 -0.77 -16.77 -10.54
CA TYR A 504 -1.55 -17.16 -11.71
C TYR A 504 -2.89 -16.45 -11.69
N TYR A 505 -3.17 -15.73 -12.76
CA TYR A 505 -4.40 -14.99 -12.99
C TYR A 505 -5.21 -15.62 -14.10
N ARG A 506 -6.54 -15.65 -13.95
CA ARG A 506 -7.47 -16.12 -14.97
C ARG A 506 -8.69 -15.23 -15.08
N ALA A 507 -8.91 -14.67 -16.26
CA ALA A 507 -10.15 -14.02 -16.67
C ALA A 507 -11.14 -15.08 -17.18
N LEU A 508 -12.31 -15.17 -16.58
CA LEU A 508 -13.25 -16.27 -16.81
C LEU A 508 -14.08 -16.07 -18.08
N ASP A 509 -14.52 -14.84 -18.36
CA ASP A 509 -15.51 -14.57 -19.40
C ASP A 509 -14.85 -14.07 -20.70
N ALA A 510 -13.93 -13.15 -20.64
CA ALA A 510 -13.26 -12.53 -21.79
C ALA A 510 -11.73 -12.56 -21.66
N ALA A 511 -11.01 -12.38 -22.76
CA ALA A 511 -9.57 -12.15 -22.72
C ALA A 511 -9.29 -10.78 -22.09
N ALA A 512 -8.37 -10.75 -21.11
CA ALA A 512 -8.06 -9.53 -20.36
C ALA A 512 -6.56 -9.23 -20.27
N PHE A 513 -5.70 -10.18 -20.61
CA PHE A 513 -4.25 -10.03 -20.51
C PHE A 513 -3.58 -9.91 -21.88
N ASN A 514 -2.32 -9.49 -21.87
CA ASN A 514 -1.49 -9.28 -23.05
C ASN A 514 -2.10 -8.26 -24.04
N GLY A 515 -2.73 -7.21 -23.49
CA GLY A 515 -3.27 -6.06 -24.22
C GLY A 515 -2.79 -4.74 -23.62
N ASN A 516 -3.12 -3.62 -24.27
CA ASN A 516 -2.87 -2.28 -23.77
C ASN A 516 -3.80 -1.30 -24.46
N SER A 517 -4.83 -0.85 -23.77
CA SER A 517 -5.84 0.08 -24.33
C SER A 517 -5.23 1.44 -24.71
N ASN A 518 -4.22 1.92 -23.96
CA ASN A 518 -3.52 3.17 -24.27
C ASN A 518 -2.71 3.11 -25.59
N LEU A 519 -2.35 1.89 -26.02
CA LEU A 519 -1.68 1.64 -27.30
C LEU A 519 -2.64 1.09 -28.37
N GLY A 520 -3.93 0.98 -28.08
CA GLY A 520 -4.93 0.40 -28.99
C GLY A 520 -4.76 -1.12 -29.19
N ILE A 521 -4.06 -1.81 -28.30
CA ILE A 521 -3.83 -3.26 -28.39
C ILE A 521 -4.88 -4.00 -27.57
N VAL A 522 -5.72 -4.76 -28.25
CA VAL A 522 -6.78 -5.56 -27.62
C VAL A 522 -6.17 -6.73 -26.84
N PRO A 523 -6.66 -7.06 -25.64
CA PRO A 523 -6.23 -8.24 -24.91
C PRO A 523 -6.42 -9.53 -25.70
N THR A 524 -5.43 -10.43 -25.64
CA THR A 524 -5.39 -11.66 -26.43
C THR A 524 -5.39 -12.94 -25.59
N LYS A 525 -5.16 -12.83 -24.28
CA LYS A 525 -5.07 -13.97 -23.38
C LYS A 525 -6.10 -13.88 -22.26
N LYS A 526 -6.57 -15.06 -21.82
CA LYS A 526 -7.43 -15.20 -20.63
C LYS A 526 -6.64 -15.46 -19.35
N ASP A 527 -5.36 -15.73 -19.45
CA ASP A 527 -4.53 -16.06 -18.30
C ASP A 527 -3.16 -15.37 -18.36
N ALA A 528 -2.59 -15.18 -17.17
CA ALA A 528 -1.22 -14.72 -16.98
C ALA A 528 -0.56 -15.56 -15.87
N LEU A 529 0.64 -16.04 -16.14
CA LEU A 529 1.54 -16.65 -15.17
C LEU A 529 2.73 -15.73 -14.99
N ILE A 530 2.95 -15.30 -13.75
CA ILE A 530 3.95 -14.29 -13.41
C ILE A 530 4.77 -14.82 -12.23
N GLY A 531 6.08 -14.89 -12.42
CA GLY A 531 7.04 -15.08 -11.34
C GLY A 531 7.70 -13.76 -11.04
N SER A 532 7.67 -13.33 -9.80
CA SER A 532 8.10 -11.99 -9.37
C SER A 532 9.01 -12.05 -8.17
N ALA A 533 9.81 -11.03 -7.96
CA ALA A 533 10.54 -10.85 -6.73
C ALA A 533 10.90 -9.38 -6.54
N ASP A 534 10.95 -8.96 -5.28
CA ASP A 534 11.48 -7.66 -4.90
C ASP A 534 12.51 -7.75 -3.77
N ILE A 535 13.20 -6.64 -3.58
CA ILE A 535 14.05 -6.36 -2.44
C ILE A 535 13.64 -5.04 -1.81
N ILE A 536 13.53 -5.02 -0.49
CA ILE A 536 13.31 -3.80 0.28
C ILE A 536 14.52 -3.55 1.16
N ILE A 537 15.07 -2.35 1.07
CA ILE A 537 16.20 -1.89 1.89
C ILE A 537 15.70 -0.73 2.73
N HIS A 538 15.62 -0.94 4.04
CA HIS A 538 15.18 0.05 5.03
C HIS A 538 16.36 0.91 5.51
N PHE A 539 16.12 2.21 5.73
CA PHE A 539 17.13 3.17 6.21
C PHE A 539 16.62 4.15 7.25
#